data_e5233a12e6894db2c1d6e2bc56c31a1f
#
_entry.id   e5233a12e6894db2c1d6e2bc56c31a1f
#
_cell.length_a   1.000
_cell.length_b   1.000
_cell.length_c   1.000
_cell.angle_alpha   90.00
_cell.angle_beta   90.00
_cell.angle_gamma   90.00
#
_symmetry.space_group_name_H-M   'P 1'
#
loop_
_entity.id
_entity.type
_entity.pdbx_description
1 polymer ?
#
loop_
_entity_poly.entity_id
_entity_poly.type
_entity_poly.pdbx_seq_one_letter_code
_entity_poly.pdbx_strand_id
1 'polypeptide(L)'
;SDLSTRKIYEDGLSAVTSDTVCFPAKLVHGHLRNLVKKGVDRIFMPSITTVTSENTESTSESMCAIVKGYPIVIRNSDNPEKRWHIPFDAPLFHWYKRADRNRQLTGYMEKTFGISPAETRQAINVADAAEKQFHDEMHRAGKAVLDEVTANGSYAVILASRPYQNDALVNHDLPEMFTS
;
A
#
# COMPACT_ATOMS: atom_id res chain seq x y z
N SER A 1 -6.67 -9.17 -1.28
CA SER A 1 -6.06 -9.97 -2.33
C SER A 1 -5.03 -10.91 -1.76
N ASP A 2 -4.67 -11.95 -2.52
CA ASP A 2 -3.55 -12.84 -2.18
C ASP A 2 -2.21 -12.11 -2.40
N LEU A 3 -1.09 -12.76 -2.00
CA LEU A 3 0.25 -12.28 -2.33
C LEU A 3 0.43 -12.23 -3.84
N SER A 4 1.32 -11.35 -4.31
CA SER A 4 1.62 -11.21 -5.73
C SER A 4 2.24 -12.51 -6.27
N THR A 5 1.71 -12.96 -7.40
CA THR A 5 2.23 -14.12 -8.14
C THR A 5 2.24 -13.80 -9.62
N ARG A 6 3.04 -14.56 -10.39
CA ARG A 6 3.05 -14.47 -11.84
C ARG A 6 1.64 -14.63 -12.44
N LYS A 7 0.84 -15.55 -11.90
CA LYS A 7 -0.54 -15.75 -12.33
C LYS A 7 -1.40 -14.51 -12.10
N ILE A 8 -1.31 -13.87 -10.95
CA ILE A 8 -2.03 -12.61 -10.67
C ILE A 8 -1.62 -11.53 -11.68
N TYR A 9 -0.33 -11.40 -11.97
CA TYR A 9 0.15 -10.47 -13.00
C TYR A 9 -0.47 -10.76 -14.36
N GLU A 10 -0.39 -12.00 -14.84
CA GLU A 10 -0.93 -12.43 -16.12
C GLU A 10 -2.44 -12.22 -16.23
N ASP A 11 -3.19 -12.51 -15.17
CA ASP A 11 -4.64 -12.27 -15.10
C ASP A 11 -5.01 -10.79 -15.30
N GLY A 12 -4.13 -9.86 -14.93
CA GLY A 12 -4.35 -8.41 -15.04
C GLY A 12 -3.80 -7.79 -16.32
N LEU A 13 -2.90 -8.47 -17.03
CA LEU A 13 -2.06 -7.88 -18.08
C LEU A 13 -2.84 -7.20 -19.22
N SER A 14 -3.96 -7.77 -19.61
CA SER A 14 -4.81 -7.22 -20.70
C SER A 14 -5.44 -5.87 -20.40
N ALA A 15 -5.45 -5.45 -19.14
CA ALA A 15 -6.03 -4.16 -18.72
C ALA A 15 -4.97 -3.09 -18.42
N VAL A 16 -3.69 -3.45 -18.47
CA VAL A 16 -2.60 -2.50 -18.30
C VAL A 16 -2.62 -1.49 -19.44
N THR A 17 -2.74 -0.21 -19.11
CA THR A 17 -2.93 0.86 -20.11
C THR A 17 -1.63 1.41 -20.65
N SER A 18 -0.49 1.14 -20.01
CA SER A 18 0.83 1.63 -20.45
C SER A 18 1.93 0.65 -20.06
N ASP A 19 2.77 0.31 -21.03
CA ASP A 19 3.95 -0.55 -20.81
C ASP A 19 5.05 0.16 -20.03
N THR A 20 5.05 1.50 -20.02
CA THR A 20 6.07 2.30 -19.35
C THR A 20 5.82 2.54 -17.86
N VAL A 21 4.65 2.14 -17.34
CA VAL A 21 4.35 2.26 -15.91
C VAL A 21 5.16 1.21 -15.11
N CYS A 22 5.50 1.54 -13.86
CA CYS A 22 6.26 0.63 -13.00
C CYS A 22 5.53 -0.70 -12.77
N PHE A 23 6.31 -1.77 -12.59
CA PHE A 23 5.78 -3.13 -12.43
C PHE A 23 4.73 -3.27 -11.33
N PRO A 24 4.91 -2.70 -10.11
CA PRO A 24 3.89 -2.74 -9.06
C PRO A 24 2.54 -2.17 -9.50
N ALA A 25 2.52 -1.12 -10.31
CA ALA A 25 1.28 -0.56 -10.83
C ALA A 25 0.57 -1.52 -11.80
N LYS A 26 1.32 -2.27 -12.60
CA LYS A 26 0.75 -3.30 -13.48
C LYS A 26 0.08 -4.42 -12.69
N LEU A 27 0.63 -4.79 -11.54
CA LEU A 27 0.08 -5.82 -10.66
C LEU A 27 -1.31 -5.46 -10.11
N VAL A 28 -1.63 -4.18 -9.95
CA VAL A 28 -2.92 -3.73 -9.42
C VAL A 28 -4.10 -4.32 -10.19
N HIS A 29 -4.01 -4.40 -11.51
CA HIS A 29 -5.07 -4.97 -12.36
C HIS A 29 -5.33 -6.44 -12.04
N GLY A 30 -4.27 -7.22 -11.80
CA GLY A 30 -4.39 -8.61 -11.38
C GLY A 30 -4.98 -8.76 -9.99
N HIS A 31 -4.56 -7.92 -9.05
CA HIS A 31 -5.12 -7.89 -7.70
C HIS A 31 -6.61 -7.53 -7.68
N LEU A 32 -7.05 -6.62 -8.54
CA LEU A 32 -8.48 -6.33 -8.70
C LEU A 32 -9.26 -7.59 -9.13
N ARG A 33 -8.76 -8.32 -10.12
CA ARG A 33 -9.40 -9.58 -10.57
C ARG A 33 -9.39 -10.65 -9.48
N ASN A 34 -8.33 -10.72 -8.70
CA ASN A 34 -8.26 -11.63 -7.56
C ASN A 34 -9.32 -11.29 -6.50
N LEU A 35 -9.53 -10.01 -6.18
CA LEU A 35 -10.59 -9.56 -5.28
C LEU A 35 -11.99 -9.91 -5.83
N VAL A 36 -12.22 -9.68 -7.11
CA VAL A 36 -13.47 -10.04 -7.79
C VAL A 36 -13.75 -11.55 -7.68
N LYS A 37 -12.73 -12.39 -7.95
CA LYS A 37 -12.83 -13.86 -7.81
C LYS A 37 -13.13 -14.29 -6.37
N LYS A 38 -12.71 -13.52 -5.38
CA LYS A 38 -13.01 -13.76 -3.94
C LYS A 38 -14.41 -13.33 -3.54
N GLY A 39 -15.16 -12.68 -4.42
CA GLY A 39 -16.53 -12.26 -4.16
C GLY A 39 -16.65 -11.12 -3.15
N VAL A 40 -15.74 -10.14 -3.22
CA VAL A 40 -15.80 -8.96 -2.32
C VAL A 40 -17.00 -8.09 -2.68
N ASP A 41 -17.63 -7.50 -1.66
CA ASP A 41 -18.81 -6.64 -1.83
C ASP A 41 -18.46 -5.23 -2.29
N ARG A 42 -17.20 -4.79 -2.09
CA ARG A 42 -16.72 -3.45 -2.39
C ARG A 42 -15.20 -3.43 -2.49
N ILE A 43 -14.66 -2.56 -3.34
CA ILE A 43 -13.22 -2.31 -3.44
C ILE A 43 -12.96 -0.87 -3.02
N PHE A 44 -12.10 -0.70 -2.00
CA PHE A 44 -11.64 0.59 -1.50
C PHE A 44 -10.18 0.80 -1.93
N MET A 45 -9.93 1.81 -2.75
CA MET A 45 -8.60 2.16 -3.25
C MET A 45 -8.42 3.69 -3.21
N PRO A 46 -8.04 4.25 -2.06
CA PRO A 46 -7.94 5.70 -1.90
C PRO A 46 -6.78 6.28 -2.72
N SER A 47 -6.97 7.49 -3.23
CA SER A 47 -5.92 8.34 -3.79
C SER A 47 -5.34 9.18 -2.67
N ILE A 48 -4.19 8.80 -2.12
CA ILE A 48 -3.50 9.51 -1.05
C ILE A 48 -2.41 10.37 -1.66
N THR A 49 -2.49 11.69 -1.51
CA THR A 49 -1.53 12.62 -2.14
C THR A 49 -0.32 12.91 -1.29
N THR A 50 -0.50 12.91 0.02
CA THR A 50 0.52 13.24 1.02
C THR A 50 0.33 12.38 2.25
N VAL A 51 1.44 12.02 2.88
CA VAL A 51 1.48 11.43 4.23
C VAL A 51 2.59 12.12 5.00
N THR A 52 2.41 12.28 6.32
CA THR A 52 3.45 12.84 7.18
C THR A 52 4.70 11.97 7.11
N SER A 53 5.84 12.59 6.84
CA SER A 53 7.14 11.92 6.83
C SER A 53 7.61 11.64 8.25
N GLU A 54 8.19 10.47 8.49
CA GLU A 54 8.91 10.15 9.72
C GLU A 54 10.28 10.87 9.77
N ASN A 55 10.83 11.20 8.58
CA ASN A 55 12.05 11.96 8.48
C ASN A 55 11.74 13.46 8.52
N THR A 56 12.14 14.13 9.60
CA THR A 56 11.95 15.58 9.80
C THR A 56 12.77 16.46 8.84
N GLU A 57 13.77 15.90 8.17
CA GLU A 57 14.57 16.58 7.14
C GLU A 57 14.00 16.40 5.73
N SER A 58 12.88 15.70 5.60
CA SER A 58 12.24 15.49 4.31
C SER A 58 11.80 16.80 3.68
N THR A 59 12.21 17.02 2.43
CA THR A 59 11.83 18.21 1.66
C THR A 59 10.46 18.10 1.02
N SER A 60 9.86 16.91 1.02
CA SER A 60 8.53 16.67 0.45
C SER A 60 7.86 15.47 1.12
N GLU A 61 6.60 15.65 1.46
CA GLU A 61 5.68 14.60 1.93
C GLU A 61 4.76 14.07 0.82
N SER A 62 5.05 14.44 -0.43
CA SER A 62 4.24 14.05 -1.57
C SER A 62 4.45 12.59 -1.92
N MET A 63 3.36 11.86 -2.02
CA MET A 63 3.38 10.47 -2.49
C MET A 63 3.79 10.38 -3.97
N CYS A 64 4.27 9.21 -4.38
CA CYS A 64 4.57 8.92 -5.79
C CYS A 64 3.38 9.25 -6.70
N ALA A 65 3.64 9.85 -7.85
CA ALA A 65 2.61 10.24 -8.82
C ALA A 65 1.74 9.04 -9.26
N ILE A 66 2.34 7.85 -9.39
CA ILE A 66 1.60 6.63 -9.72
C ILE A 66 0.65 6.24 -8.58
N VAL A 67 1.11 6.26 -7.33
CA VAL A 67 0.27 5.95 -6.16
C VAL A 67 -0.92 6.92 -6.09
N LYS A 68 -0.68 8.22 -6.30
CA LYS A 68 -1.75 9.24 -6.29
C LYS A 68 -2.76 9.07 -7.42
N GLY A 69 -2.28 8.76 -8.61
CA GLY A 69 -3.08 8.78 -9.84
C GLY A 69 -3.74 7.44 -10.19
N TYR A 70 -3.21 6.34 -9.70
CA TYR A 70 -3.63 5.02 -10.17
C TYR A 70 -5.09 4.67 -9.86
N PRO A 71 -5.69 5.06 -8.73
CA PRO A 71 -7.14 4.88 -8.52
C PRO A 71 -8.00 5.54 -9.61
N ILE A 72 -7.56 6.68 -10.15
CA ILE A 72 -8.23 7.37 -11.26
C ILE A 72 -8.01 6.62 -12.58
N VAL A 73 -6.80 6.09 -12.80
CA VAL A 73 -6.52 5.22 -13.97
C VAL A 73 -7.45 4.02 -13.96
N ILE A 74 -7.53 3.30 -12.84
CA ILE A 74 -8.44 2.15 -12.67
C ILE A 74 -9.89 2.55 -12.94
N ARG A 75 -10.36 3.66 -12.38
CA ARG A 75 -11.74 4.14 -12.59
C ARG A 75 -12.06 4.37 -14.07
N ASN A 76 -11.08 4.79 -14.86
CA ASN A 76 -11.29 5.10 -16.28
C ASN A 76 -11.03 3.90 -17.21
N SER A 77 -10.09 3.02 -16.89
CA SER A 77 -9.64 1.96 -17.80
C SER A 77 -10.10 0.56 -17.40
N ASP A 78 -10.18 0.27 -16.11
CA ASP A 78 -10.46 -1.08 -15.58
C ASP A 78 -11.48 -1.04 -14.42
N ASN A 79 -12.48 -0.21 -14.55
CA ASN A 79 -13.44 0.12 -13.50
C ASN A 79 -14.20 -1.11 -13.00
N PRO A 80 -14.04 -1.52 -11.73
CA PRO A 80 -14.72 -2.68 -11.16
C PRO A 80 -16.24 -2.56 -11.16
N GLU A 81 -16.77 -1.36 -10.97
CA GLU A 81 -18.21 -1.11 -10.96
C GLU A 81 -18.83 -1.33 -12.33
N LYS A 82 -18.16 -0.89 -13.40
CA LYS A 82 -18.62 -1.07 -14.78
C LYS A 82 -18.46 -2.50 -15.27
N ARG A 83 -17.37 -3.19 -14.87
CA ARG A 83 -17.01 -4.51 -15.37
C ARG A 83 -17.69 -5.66 -14.61
N TRP A 84 -17.81 -5.51 -13.28
CA TRP A 84 -18.23 -6.61 -12.40
C TRP A 84 -19.33 -6.22 -11.41
N HIS A 85 -19.88 -5.00 -11.54
CA HIS A 85 -20.92 -4.46 -10.65
C HIS A 85 -20.51 -4.42 -9.17
N ILE A 86 -19.19 -4.29 -8.90
CA ILE A 86 -18.64 -4.15 -7.56
C ILE A 86 -18.36 -2.67 -7.31
N PRO A 87 -18.98 -2.03 -6.30
CA PRO A 87 -18.71 -0.64 -5.94
C PRO A 87 -17.21 -0.38 -5.77
N PHE A 88 -16.75 0.70 -6.41
CA PHE A 88 -15.34 1.09 -6.42
C PHE A 88 -15.16 2.47 -5.82
N ASP A 89 -14.64 2.51 -4.60
CA ASP A 89 -14.36 3.74 -3.87
C ASP A 89 -12.92 4.17 -4.06
N ALA A 90 -12.74 5.32 -4.65
CA ALA A 90 -11.44 5.96 -4.84
C ALA A 90 -11.48 7.39 -4.27
N PRO A 91 -11.67 7.57 -2.95
CA PRO A 91 -11.66 8.89 -2.35
C PRO A 91 -10.29 9.53 -2.46
N LEU A 92 -10.29 10.87 -2.57
CA LEU A 92 -9.07 11.66 -2.56
C LEU A 92 -8.78 12.13 -1.14
N PHE A 93 -7.59 11.79 -0.63
CA PHE A 93 -7.13 12.19 0.70
C PHE A 93 -5.82 12.98 0.64
N HIS A 94 -5.75 14.00 1.51
CA HIS A 94 -4.57 14.83 1.74
C HIS A 94 -4.22 14.76 3.23
N TRP A 95 -3.28 13.90 3.59
CA TRP A 95 -2.94 13.63 4.98
C TRP A 95 -1.68 14.37 5.41
N TYR A 96 -1.71 15.71 5.32
CA TYR A 96 -0.60 16.56 5.74
C TYR A 96 -0.27 16.43 7.24
N LYS A 97 -1.33 16.23 8.05
CA LYS A 97 -1.22 16.07 9.49
C LYS A 97 -2.20 15.00 9.95
N ARG A 98 -1.92 14.40 11.10
CA ARG A 98 -2.80 13.41 11.73
C ARG A 98 -4.24 13.92 11.91
N ALA A 99 -4.41 15.20 12.28
CA ALA A 99 -5.73 15.82 12.40
C ALA A 99 -6.49 15.87 11.06
N ASP A 100 -5.80 16.14 9.94
CA ASP A 100 -6.39 16.16 8.62
C ASP A 100 -6.82 14.78 8.17
N ARG A 101 -5.97 13.76 8.38
CA ARG A 101 -6.31 12.37 8.14
C ARG A 101 -7.56 11.95 8.92
N ASN A 102 -7.58 12.21 10.22
CA ASN A 102 -8.70 11.82 11.09
C ASN A 102 -10.01 12.49 10.66
N ARG A 103 -9.97 13.79 10.34
CA ARG A 103 -11.13 14.54 9.86
C ARG A 103 -11.65 13.97 8.52
N GLN A 104 -10.77 13.71 7.57
CA GLN A 104 -11.16 13.23 6.23
C GLN A 104 -11.71 11.80 6.31
N LEU A 105 -11.07 10.91 7.06
CA LEU A 105 -11.55 9.54 7.28
C LEU A 105 -12.92 9.55 7.99
N THR A 106 -13.07 10.31 9.06
CA THR A 106 -14.34 10.41 9.78
C THR A 106 -15.46 10.89 8.86
N GLY A 107 -15.24 11.95 8.12
CA GLY A 107 -16.25 12.46 7.18
C GLY A 107 -16.57 11.48 6.03
N TYR A 108 -15.58 10.75 5.54
CA TYR A 108 -15.80 9.73 4.51
C TYR A 108 -16.62 8.55 5.05
N MET A 109 -16.28 8.02 6.23
CA MET A 109 -16.98 6.89 6.85
C MET A 109 -18.42 7.23 7.21
N GLU A 110 -18.65 8.41 7.76
CA GLU A 110 -20.00 8.90 8.07
C GLU A 110 -20.85 9.04 6.79
N LYS A 111 -20.31 9.71 5.77
CA LYS A 111 -21.04 9.96 4.52
C LYS A 111 -21.32 8.70 3.72
N THR A 112 -20.37 7.76 3.68
CA THR A 112 -20.42 6.59 2.78
C THR A 112 -21.12 5.42 3.44
N PHE A 113 -20.91 5.22 4.73
CA PHE A 113 -21.36 4.03 5.46
C PHE A 113 -22.29 4.35 6.65
N GLY A 114 -22.52 5.62 6.98
CA GLY A 114 -23.31 6.01 8.14
C GLY A 114 -22.64 5.68 9.48
N ILE A 115 -21.31 5.44 9.48
CA ILE A 115 -20.57 5.11 10.69
C ILE A 115 -20.36 6.38 11.51
N SER A 116 -20.64 6.30 12.82
CA SER A 116 -20.54 7.47 13.68
C SER A 116 -19.08 7.99 13.78
N PRO A 117 -18.92 9.33 13.95
CA PRO A 117 -17.61 9.91 14.18
C PRO A 117 -16.86 9.34 15.40
N ALA A 118 -17.59 8.90 16.42
CA ALA A 118 -17.01 8.28 17.63
C ALA A 118 -16.40 6.90 17.30
N GLU A 119 -17.14 6.08 16.60
CA GLU A 119 -16.71 4.75 16.16
C GLU A 119 -15.51 4.83 15.21
N THR A 120 -15.57 5.74 14.23
CA THR A 120 -14.43 5.96 13.31
C THR A 120 -13.18 6.39 14.06
N ARG A 121 -13.29 7.30 15.05
CA ARG A 121 -12.12 7.70 15.86
C ARG A 121 -11.55 6.54 16.67
N GLN A 122 -12.42 5.69 17.23
CA GLN A 122 -11.97 4.49 17.94
C GLN A 122 -11.21 3.54 16.99
N ALA A 123 -11.73 3.28 15.81
CA ALA A 123 -11.07 2.46 14.80
C ALA A 123 -9.71 3.03 14.38
N ILE A 124 -9.61 4.35 14.17
CA ILE A 124 -8.36 5.04 13.86
C ILE A 124 -7.34 4.85 15.00
N ASN A 125 -7.75 4.98 16.26
CA ASN A 125 -6.83 4.80 17.39
C ASN A 125 -6.30 3.36 17.49
N VAL A 126 -7.14 2.37 17.20
CA VAL A 126 -6.70 0.96 17.14
C VAL A 126 -5.72 0.73 16.00
N ALA A 127 -6.01 1.28 14.81
CA ALA A 127 -5.13 1.19 13.65
C ALA A 127 -3.77 1.86 13.92
N ASP A 128 -3.76 3.06 14.51
CA ASP A 128 -2.54 3.77 14.88
C ASP A 128 -1.67 2.99 15.88
N ALA A 129 -2.31 2.32 16.85
CA ALA A 129 -1.60 1.48 17.81
C ALA A 129 -0.98 0.24 17.13
N ALA A 130 -1.71 -0.40 16.22
CA ALA A 130 -1.22 -1.55 15.46
C ALA A 130 -0.06 -1.17 14.52
N GLU A 131 -0.16 -0.03 13.83
CA GLU A 131 0.90 0.49 12.98
C GLU A 131 2.17 0.79 13.80
N LYS A 132 2.01 1.45 14.95
CA LYS A 132 3.15 1.70 15.85
C LYS A 132 3.80 0.39 16.32
N GLN A 133 3.01 -0.59 16.71
CA GLN A 133 3.54 -1.90 17.10
C GLN A 133 4.34 -2.54 15.97
N PHE A 134 3.83 -2.52 14.74
CA PHE A 134 4.52 -3.04 13.56
C PHE A 134 5.87 -2.36 13.35
N HIS A 135 5.93 -1.02 13.41
CA HIS A 135 7.16 -0.27 13.28
C HIS A 135 8.16 -0.62 14.40
N ASP A 136 7.71 -0.68 15.65
CA ASP A 136 8.56 -1.04 16.79
C ASP A 136 9.12 -2.46 16.66
N GLU A 137 8.37 -3.40 16.10
CA GLU A 137 8.80 -4.77 15.82
C GLU A 137 9.82 -4.83 14.69
N MET A 138 9.58 -4.10 13.59
CA MET A 138 10.53 -3.99 12.48
C MET A 138 11.87 -3.40 12.93
N HIS A 139 11.85 -2.32 13.73
CA HIS A 139 13.08 -1.73 14.28
C HIS A 139 13.83 -2.70 15.21
N ARG A 140 13.11 -3.43 16.07
CA ARG A 140 13.74 -4.46 16.94
C ARG A 140 14.36 -5.58 16.10
N ALA A 141 13.68 -6.09 15.09
CA ALA A 141 14.21 -7.11 14.22
C ALA A 141 15.47 -6.65 13.47
N GLY A 142 15.41 -5.45 12.87
CA GLY A 142 16.58 -4.86 12.20
C GLY A 142 17.76 -4.64 13.14
N LYS A 143 17.51 -4.15 14.36
CA LYS A 143 18.57 -3.98 15.36
C LYS A 143 19.18 -5.33 15.77
N ALA A 144 18.39 -6.37 15.96
CA ALA A 144 18.88 -7.69 16.31
C ALA A 144 19.87 -8.24 15.26
N VAL A 145 19.55 -8.08 13.98
CA VAL A 145 20.45 -8.46 12.88
C VAL A 145 21.76 -7.68 12.94
N LEU A 146 21.71 -6.35 13.15
CA LEU A 146 22.92 -5.54 13.27
C LEU A 146 23.79 -5.93 14.48
N ASP A 147 23.17 -6.22 15.62
CA ASP A 147 23.85 -6.65 16.82
C ASP A 147 24.54 -8.01 16.59
N GLU A 148 23.87 -8.95 15.94
CA GLU A 148 24.41 -10.27 15.60
C GLU A 148 25.61 -10.16 14.66
N VAL A 149 25.47 -9.42 13.56
CA VAL A 149 26.55 -9.18 12.58
C VAL A 149 27.77 -8.56 13.24
N THR A 150 27.55 -7.58 14.14
CA THR A 150 28.62 -6.92 14.88
C THR A 150 29.31 -7.88 15.82
N ALA A 151 28.57 -8.71 16.55
CA ALA A 151 29.13 -9.68 17.51
C ALA A 151 29.96 -10.78 16.83
N ASN A 152 29.54 -11.20 15.65
CA ASN A 152 30.20 -12.26 14.89
C ASN A 152 31.33 -11.77 13.99
N GLY A 153 31.54 -10.45 13.88
CA GLY A 153 32.54 -9.87 12.97
C GLY A 153 32.19 -10.13 11.49
N SER A 154 30.92 -10.35 11.19
CA SER A 154 30.38 -10.57 9.84
C SER A 154 30.06 -9.24 9.17
N TYR A 155 29.46 -9.29 7.96
CA TYR A 155 28.93 -8.13 7.27
C TYR A 155 27.46 -8.33 6.92
N ALA A 156 26.72 -7.26 6.77
CA ALA A 156 25.36 -7.25 6.27
C ALA A 156 25.24 -6.41 5.01
N VAL A 157 24.35 -6.80 4.12
CA VAL A 157 23.99 -6.02 2.93
C VAL A 157 22.63 -5.36 3.17
N ILE A 158 22.56 -4.05 3.02
CA ILE A 158 21.31 -3.30 3.15
C ILE A 158 20.74 -3.05 1.74
N LEU A 159 19.56 -3.60 1.47
CA LEU A 159 18.82 -3.32 0.26
C LEU A 159 17.96 -2.06 0.47
N ALA A 160 18.51 -0.88 0.16
CA ALA A 160 17.80 0.38 0.25
C ALA A 160 16.85 0.54 -0.94
N SER A 161 15.56 0.38 -0.72
CA SER A 161 14.56 0.37 -1.78
C SER A 161 13.20 0.91 -1.34
N ARG A 162 12.23 0.87 -2.24
CA ARG A 162 10.82 1.17 -1.96
C ARG A 162 10.16 -0.03 -1.27
N PRO A 163 9.11 0.18 -0.44
CA PRO A 163 8.45 -0.91 0.30
C PRO A 163 7.97 -2.08 -0.56
N TYR A 164 7.60 -1.84 -1.81
CA TYR A 164 7.16 -2.91 -2.71
C TYR A 164 8.27 -3.89 -3.11
N GLN A 165 9.54 -3.58 -2.86
CA GLN A 165 10.65 -4.52 -3.06
C GLN A 165 10.69 -5.64 -1.99
N ASN A 166 9.84 -5.55 -0.96
CA ASN A 166 9.61 -6.66 -0.03
C ASN A 166 8.64 -7.72 -0.60
N ASP A 167 8.01 -7.45 -1.74
CA ASP A 167 7.17 -8.43 -2.45
C ASP A 167 8.06 -9.38 -3.26
N ALA A 168 7.93 -10.69 -3.03
CA ALA A 168 8.77 -11.72 -3.64
C ALA A 168 8.73 -11.71 -5.17
N LEU A 169 7.60 -11.34 -5.79
CA LEU A 169 7.52 -11.22 -7.25
C LEU A 169 8.24 -9.97 -7.77
N VAL A 170 8.28 -8.90 -6.98
CA VAL A 170 8.85 -7.61 -7.39
C VAL A 170 10.33 -7.50 -7.11
N ASN A 171 10.83 -8.17 -6.08
CA ASN A 171 12.23 -8.09 -5.67
C ASN A 171 13.20 -8.93 -6.52
N HIS A 172 12.69 -9.79 -7.41
CA HIS A 172 13.48 -10.63 -8.29
C HIS A 172 14.51 -11.52 -7.57
N ASP A 173 14.15 -12.05 -6.41
CA ASP A 173 14.99 -12.92 -5.56
C ASP A 173 16.32 -12.26 -5.13
N LEU A 174 16.36 -10.91 -5.09
CA LEU A 174 17.57 -10.17 -4.67
C LEU A 174 18.06 -10.56 -3.26
N PRO A 175 17.20 -10.70 -2.23
CA PRO A 175 17.65 -11.12 -0.92
C PRO A 175 18.34 -12.49 -0.94
N GLU A 176 17.78 -13.43 -1.67
CA GLU A 176 18.29 -14.79 -1.81
C GLU A 176 19.66 -14.81 -2.50
N MET A 177 19.88 -13.94 -3.50
CA MET A 177 21.17 -13.79 -4.16
C MET A 177 22.31 -13.42 -3.23
N PHE A 178 22.04 -12.68 -2.16
CA PHE A 178 23.06 -12.25 -1.19
C PHE A 178 23.23 -13.23 -0.04
N THR A 179 22.36 -14.20 0.11
CA THR A 179 22.39 -15.19 1.21
C THR A 179 22.72 -16.61 0.76
N SER A 180 22.82 -16.86 -0.56
CA SER A 180 23.26 -18.11 -1.16
C SER A 180 24.77 -18.11 -1.38
#